data_298880b758fe40558fd61c91b0bd5053
#
_entry.id   298880b758fe40558fd61c91b0bd5053
#
_cell.length_a   1.000
_cell.length_b   1.000
_cell.length_c   1.000
_cell.angle_alpha   90.00
_cell.angle_beta   90.00
_cell.angle_gamma   90.00
#
_symmetry.space_group_name_H-M   'P 1'
#
loop_
_entity.id
_entity.type
_entity.pdbx_description
1 polymer ?
#
loop_
_entity_poly.entity_id
_entity_poly.type
_entity_poly.pdbx_seq_one_letter_code
_entity_poly.pdbx_strand_id
1 'polypeptide(L)'
;MDAKRIAFALLIVALAASGLTQTPEPGKKKEIKITWLGHSAFEIVSAGGTDIMIDPFLTKNPATPTELKDLAHYHPAYVLVTHSHGDHLGDAIELAKMSKAKLVCVAMPEAFKKGELPRELFEGVNVGDVVKVGDVKIHVVPAMHSSEPSGRPVGYVLEFADGRSVYHEGDTWIFGDMALIQEFYHPNIILMPVGAVADGQMPQMAWLAVTRYFKPAVVIPMHYGALPGSSTEEDLRKIFGKDPRVIFMKPGETKSF
;
A
#
# COMPACT_ATOMS: atom_id res chain seq x y z
N MET A 1 -57.10 70.20 -26.42
CA MET A 1 -56.54 69.18 -27.31
C MET A 1 -55.65 68.31 -26.47
N ASP A 2 -56.20 67.16 -26.13
CA ASP A 2 -55.68 66.30 -25.03
C ASP A 2 -54.62 65.32 -25.52
N ALA A 3 -53.47 65.33 -24.84
CA ALA A 3 -52.45 64.31 -25.03
C ALA A 3 -52.56 63.24 -23.94
N LYS A 4 -53.03 62.06 -24.33
CA LYS A 4 -53.16 60.92 -23.47
C LYS A 4 -51.79 60.31 -23.24
N ARG A 5 -51.32 60.33 -21.99
CA ARG A 5 -50.14 59.63 -21.53
C ARG A 5 -50.48 58.17 -21.23
N ILE A 6 -49.91 57.23 -21.98
CA ILE A 6 -50.00 55.81 -21.72
C ILE A 6 -48.78 55.45 -20.83
N ALA A 7 -49.08 55.08 -19.60
CA ALA A 7 -48.05 54.54 -18.69
C ALA A 7 -47.92 53.06 -18.94
N PHE A 8 -46.68 52.64 -19.35
CA PHE A 8 -46.28 51.22 -19.43
C PHE A 8 -45.71 50.79 -18.07
N ALA A 9 -46.45 49.94 -17.36
CA ALA A 9 -45.98 49.35 -16.14
C ALA A 9 -45.11 48.11 -16.51
N LEU A 10 -43.80 48.22 -16.29
CA LEU A 10 -42.90 47.07 -16.37
C LEU A 10 -43.03 46.23 -15.08
N LEU A 11 -43.59 45.05 -15.22
CA LEU A 11 -43.63 44.06 -14.16
C LEU A 11 -42.27 43.32 -14.13
N ILE A 12 -41.40 43.68 -13.19
CA ILE A 12 -40.14 42.94 -12.95
C ILE A 12 -40.47 41.73 -12.07
N VAL A 13 -40.51 40.54 -12.66
CA VAL A 13 -40.59 39.29 -11.92
C VAL A 13 -39.20 38.97 -11.44
N ALA A 14 -38.91 39.20 -10.17
CA ALA A 14 -37.68 38.73 -9.52
C ALA A 14 -37.81 37.22 -9.23
N LEU A 15 -37.17 36.38 -10.05
CA LEU A 15 -36.93 34.99 -9.71
C LEU A 15 -35.90 34.95 -8.56
N ALA A 16 -36.37 34.73 -7.35
CA ALA A 16 -35.50 34.36 -6.23
C ALA A 16 -35.03 32.92 -6.45
N ALA A 17 -33.84 32.77 -7.01
CA ALA A 17 -33.12 31.47 -6.99
C ALA A 17 -32.71 31.18 -5.54
N SER A 18 -33.53 30.40 -4.83
CA SER A 18 -33.15 29.81 -3.56
C SER A 18 -32.06 28.78 -3.82
N GLY A 19 -30.82 29.26 -3.83
CA GLY A 19 -29.64 28.42 -3.74
C GLY A 19 -29.64 27.70 -2.38
N LEU A 20 -30.16 26.49 -2.38
CA LEU A 20 -29.90 25.54 -1.27
C LEU A 20 -28.39 25.29 -1.25
N THR A 21 -27.66 26.04 -0.43
CA THR A 21 -26.32 25.65 -0.02
C THR A 21 -26.49 24.38 0.78
N GLN A 22 -26.25 23.22 0.13
CA GLN A 22 -26.06 21.97 0.84
C GLN A 22 -24.86 22.18 1.75
N THR A 23 -25.11 22.28 3.05
CA THR A 23 -24.08 22.09 4.06
C THR A 23 -23.46 20.73 3.78
N PRO A 24 -22.12 20.62 3.61
CA PRO A 24 -21.50 19.32 3.47
C PRO A 24 -21.89 18.48 4.70
N GLU A 25 -22.47 17.31 4.48
CA GLU A 25 -22.63 16.33 5.55
C GLU A 25 -21.26 16.14 6.21
N PRO A 26 -21.17 15.99 7.56
CA PRO A 26 -19.92 15.70 8.22
C PRO A 26 -19.38 14.42 7.60
N GLY A 27 -18.35 14.57 6.75
CA GLY A 27 -17.88 13.54 5.85
C GLY A 27 -17.52 12.28 6.62
N LYS A 28 -18.08 11.13 6.20
CA LYS A 28 -17.48 9.83 6.49
C LYS A 28 -15.97 9.98 6.30
N LYS A 29 -15.17 9.67 7.34
CA LYS A 29 -13.71 9.62 7.16
C LYS A 29 -13.46 8.77 5.95
N LYS A 30 -12.84 9.34 4.93
CA LYS A 30 -12.47 8.58 3.76
C LYS A 30 -11.54 7.47 4.21
N GLU A 31 -11.85 6.24 3.84
CA GLU A 31 -11.18 5.04 4.35
C GLU A 31 -9.96 4.70 3.48
N ILE A 32 -8.89 4.23 4.11
CA ILE A 32 -7.79 3.55 3.42
C ILE A 32 -8.23 2.10 3.29
N LYS A 33 -8.21 1.56 2.08
CA LYS A 33 -8.51 0.14 1.82
C LYS A 33 -7.21 -0.63 1.66
N ILE A 34 -7.07 -1.73 2.38
CA ILE A 34 -5.94 -2.64 2.28
C ILE A 34 -6.48 -4.01 1.91
N THR A 35 -6.09 -4.51 0.75
CA THR A 35 -6.40 -5.87 0.27
C THR A 35 -5.14 -6.72 0.37
N TRP A 36 -5.19 -7.82 1.12
CA TRP A 36 -4.11 -8.78 1.11
C TRP A 36 -4.32 -9.80 -0.02
N LEU A 37 -3.37 -9.90 -0.93
CA LEU A 37 -3.45 -10.77 -2.10
C LEU A 37 -2.72 -12.11 -1.90
N GLY A 38 -2.19 -12.32 -0.70
CA GLY A 38 -1.39 -13.48 -0.31
C GLY A 38 0.10 -13.19 -0.29
N HIS A 39 0.84 -13.90 0.56
CA HIS A 39 2.26 -13.72 0.80
C HIS A 39 2.58 -12.26 1.23
N SER A 40 3.40 -11.54 0.47
CA SER A 40 3.71 -10.12 0.71
C SER A 40 2.98 -9.17 -0.26
N ALA A 41 2.05 -9.70 -1.08
CA ALA A 41 1.33 -8.91 -2.07
C ALA A 41 0.16 -8.14 -1.45
N PHE A 42 0.17 -6.82 -1.58
CA PHE A 42 -0.90 -5.94 -1.12
C PHE A 42 -1.31 -4.93 -2.18
N GLU A 43 -2.63 -4.70 -2.29
CA GLU A 43 -3.19 -3.54 -2.95
C GLU A 43 -3.67 -2.55 -1.88
N ILE A 44 -3.24 -1.30 -1.97
CA ILE A 44 -3.57 -0.25 -1.00
C ILE A 44 -4.17 0.93 -1.75
N VAL A 45 -5.45 1.19 -1.48
CA VAL A 45 -6.16 2.33 -2.05
C VAL A 45 -6.34 3.41 -0.99
N SER A 46 -5.77 4.59 -1.24
CA SER A 46 -5.88 5.73 -0.34
C SER A 46 -7.30 6.28 -0.25
N ALA A 47 -7.54 7.09 0.75
CA ALA A 47 -8.79 7.85 0.89
C ALA A 47 -9.08 8.80 -0.29
N GLY A 48 -8.05 9.25 -1.02
CA GLY A 48 -8.15 10.05 -2.24
C GLY A 48 -8.34 9.24 -3.51
N GLY A 49 -8.26 7.90 -3.42
CA GLY A 49 -8.40 7.00 -4.56
C GLY A 49 -7.06 6.67 -5.25
N THR A 50 -5.93 7.02 -4.65
CA THR A 50 -4.61 6.59 -5.16
C THR A 50 -4.43 5.11 -4.89
N ASP A 51 -4.25 4.32 -5.95
CA ASP A 51 -4.08 2.87 -5.92
C ASP A 51 -2.59 2.52 -6.05
N ILE A 52 -2.08 1.74 -5.11
CA ILE A 52 -0.68 1.32 -5.00
C ILE A 52 -0.63 -0.19 -4.79
N MET A 53 0.11 -0.87 -5.63
CA MET A 53 0.41 -2.29 -5.49
C MET A 53 1.81 -2.47 -4.91
N ILE A 54 1.95 -3.37 -3.93
CA ILE A 54 3.25 -3.69 -3.32
C ILE A 54 3.50 -5.18 -3.46
N ASP A 55 4.72 -5.55 -3.92
CA ASP A 55 5.23 -6.91 -4.07
C ASP A 55 4.24 -7.87 -4.76
N PRO A 56 3.79 -7.58 -6.01
CA PRO A 56 2.74 -8.34 -6.68
C PRO A 56 3.20 -9.72 -7.14
N PHE A 57 3.33 -10.64 -6.22
CA PHE A 57 3.50 -12.05 -6.51
C PHE A 57 2.11 -12.71 -6.54
N LEU A 58 1.46 -12.75 -7.70
CA LEU A 58 0.06 -13.13 -7.88
C LEU A 58 -0.10 -14.43 -8.70
N THR A 59 0.39 -14.42 -9.94
CA THR A 59 0.12 -15.50 -10.91
C THR A 59 0.69 -16.85 -10.45
N LYS A 60 1.87 -16.86 -9.86
CA LYS A 60 2.57 -18.05 -9.34
C LYS A 60 2.37 -18.27 -7.84
N ASN A 61 1.72 -17.37 -7.15
CA ASN A 61 1.47 -17.50 -5.72
C ASN A 61 0.38 -18.54 -5.45
N PRO A 62 0.67 -19.63 -4.72
CA PRO A 62 -0.33 -20.66 -4.43
C PRO A 62 -1.44 -20.16 -3.49
N ALA A 63 -1.19 -19.13 -2.67
CA ALA A 63 -2.18 -18.56 -1.75
C ALA A 63 -3.13 -17.57 -2.42
N THR A 64 -2.76 -16.96 -3.55
CA THR A 64 -3.63 -16.02 -4.25
C THR A 64 -4.81 -16.76 -4.86
N PRO A 65 -6.07 -16.36 -4.57
CA PRO A 65 -7.26 -16.92 -5.22
C PRO A 65 -7.17 -16.82 -6.75
N THR A 66 -7.68 -17.85 -7.44
CA THR A 66 -7.55 -17.95 -8.90
C THR A 66 -8.15 -16.73 -9.62
N GLU A 67 -9.26 -16.23 -9.14
CA GLU A 67 -9.96 -15.06 -9.69
C GLU A 67 -9.17 -13.76 -9.55
N LEU A 68 -8.16 -13.72 -8.65
CA LEU A 68 -7.30 -12.57 -8.42
C LEU A 68 -5.93 -12.68 -9.13
N LYS A 69 -5.72 -13.74 -9.90
CA LYS A 69 -4.46 -13.92 -10.65
C LYS A 69 -4.45 -13.24 -12.01
N ASP A 70 -5.60 -12.75 -12.48
CA ASP A 70 -5.68 -12.00 -13.73
C ASP A 70 -5.20 -10.55 -13.51
N LEU A 71 -4.01 -10.26 -14.00
CA LEU A 71 -3.38 -8.94 -13.86
C LEU A 71 -4.18 -7.82 -14.53
N ALA A 72 -5.06 -8.13 -15.47
CA ALA A 72 -5.90 -7.14 -16.16
C ALA A 72 -6.93 -6.48 -15.22
N HIS A 73 -7.19 -7.05 -14.06
CA HIS A 73 -8.08 -6.46 -13.05
C HIS A 73 -7.44 -5.32 -12.27
N TYR A 74 -6.11 -5.18 -12.28
CA TYR A 74 -5.39 -4.20 -11.45
C TYR A 74 -4.96 -3.00 -12.29
N HIS A 75 -5.21 -1.80 -11.76
CA HIS A 75 -4.85 -0.54 -12.41
C HIS A 75 -4.12 0.41 -11.45
N PRO A 76 -3.08 -0.05 -10.75
CA PRO A 76 -2.38 0.79 -9.79
C PRO A 76 -1.71 1.97 -10.49
N ALA A 77 -1.61 3.10 -9.77
CA ALA A 77 -0.80 4.22 -10.22
C ALA A 77 0.70 3.92 -10.09
N TYR A 78 1.05 3.13 -9.04
CA TYR A 78 2.41 2.73 -8.74
C TYR A 78 2.48 1.26 -8.34
N VAL A 79 3.55 0.59 -8.76
CA VAL A 79 3.94 -0.75 -8.33
C VAL A 79 5.23 -0.63 -7.56
N LEU A 80 5.23 -0.97 -6.27
CA LEU A 80 6.39 -0.94 -5.40
C LEU A 80 6.96 -2.35 -5.26
N VAL A 81 8.28 -2.47 -5.31
CA VAL A 81 8.98 -3.75 -5.09
C VAL A 81 10.00 -3.55 -3.99
N THR A 82 9.88 -4.30 -2.90
CA THR A 82 10.76 -4.18 -1.74
C THR A 82 12.15 -4.74 -2.02
N HIS A 83 12.24 -5.83 -2.77
CA HIS A 83 13.51 -6.45 -3.20
C HIS A 83 13.30 -7.41 -4.37
N SER A 84 14.38 -7.95 -4.92
CA SER A 84 14.34 -8.67 -6.20
C SER A 84 14.12 -10.18 -6.10
N HIS A 85 13.77 -10.73 -4.95
CA HIS A 85 13.36 -12.14 -4.86
C HIS A 85 12.08 -12.38 -5.66
N GLY A 86 11.95 -13.60 -6.21
CA GLY A 86 10.88 -13.92 -7.15
C GLY A 86 9.46 -13.85 -6.56
N ASP A 87 9.32 -14.05 -5.26
CA ASP A 87 8.06 -13.97 -4.50
C ASP A 87 7.71 -12.53 -4.04
N HIS A 88 8.50 -11.53 -4.44
CA HIS A 88 8.25 -10.10 -4.27
C HIS A 88 8.25 -9.35 -5.61
N LEU A 89 9.31 -9.50 -6.41
CA LEU A 89 9.35 -8.94 -7.77
C LEU A 89 8.20 -9.52 -8.63
N GLY A 90 7.96 -10.81 -8.50
CA GLY A 90 6.78 -11.51 -9.03
C GLY A 90 6.32 -11.04 -10.41
N ASP A 91 5.11 -10.51 -10.45
CA ASP A 91 4.45 -10.01 -11.66
C ASP A 91 4.63 -8.49 -11.85
N ALA A 92 5.49 -7.82 -11.06
CA ALA A 92 5.59 -6.36 -10.99
C ALA A 92 5.89 -5.72 -12.36
N ILE A 93 6.80 -6.31 -13.13
CA ILE A 93 7.21 -5.78 -14.45
C ILE A 93 6.04 -5.87 -15.44
N GLU A 94 5.37 -7.03 -15.46
CA GLU A 94 4.22 -7.25 -16.36
C GLU A 94 3.05 -6.35 -15.97
N LEU A 95 2.74 -6.27 -14.69
CA LEU A 95 1.69 -5.39 -14.17
C LEU A 95 1.98 -3.92 -14.50
N ALA A 96 3.20 -3.45 -14.28
CA ALA A 96 3.59 -2.07 -14.61
C ALA A 96 3.43 -1.76 -16.10
N LYS A 97 3.75 -2.70 -16.98
CA LYS A 97 3.55 -2.56 -18.45
C LYS A 97 2.06 -2.50 -18.80
N MET A 98 1.26 -3.41 -18.27
CA MET A 98 -0.16 -3.50 -18.58
C MET A 98 -0.94 -2.28 -18.09
N SER A 99 -0.72 -1.87 -16.84
CA SER A 99 -1.39 -0.73 -16.22
C SER A 99 -0.78 0.63 -16.56
N LYS A 100 0.42 0.66 -17.15
CA LYS A 100 1.26 1.85 -17.33
C LYS A 100 1.65 2.51 -15.99
N ALA A 101 1.69 1.74 -14.93
CA ALA A 101 2.13 2.18 -13.62
C ALA A 101 3.63 2.46 -13.59
N LYS A 102 4.06 3.35 -12.69
CA LYS A 102 5.48 3.46 -12.34
C LYS A 102 5.90 2.28 -11.47
N LEU A 103 6.97 1.60 -11.87
CA LEU A 103 7.61 0.58 -11.03
C LEU A 103 8.72 1.23 -10.22
N VAL A 104 8.58 1.18 -8.90
CA VAL A 104 9.49 1.77 -7.92
C VAL A 104 10.27 0.67 -7.22
N CYS A 105 11.58 0.71 -7.29
CA CYS A 105 12.45 -0.18 -6.52
C CYS A 105 13.86 0.38 -6.38
N VAL A 106 14.64 -0.14 -5.44
CA VAL A 106 16.07 0.13 -5.32
C VAL A 106 16.84 -0.72 -6.32
N ALA A 107 17.59 -0.08 -7.18
CA ALA A 107 18.28 -0.66 -8.33
C ALA A 107 17.36 -1.22 -9.44
N MET A 108 17.92 -1.40 -10.62
CA MET A 108 17.17 -1.93 -11.77
C MET A 108 17.00 -3.44 -11.63
N PRO A 109 15.79 -3.96 -11.73
CA PRO A 109 15.58 -5.38 -11.94
C PRO A 109 16.33 -5.89 -13.16
N GLU A 110 16.71 -7.16 -13.18
CA GLU A 110 17.41 -7.79 -14.31
C GLU A 110 16.64 -7.62 -15.62
N ALA A 111 15.31 -7.78 -15.60
CA ALA A 111 14.44 -7.60 -16.74
C ALA A 111 14.47 -6.16 -17.28
N PHE A 112 14.58 -5.15 -16.43
CA PHE A 112 14.72 -3.76 -16.84
C PHE A 112 16.05 -3.53 -17.57
N LYS A 113 17.16 -4.10 -17.08
CA LYS A 113 18.47 -4.03 -17.75
C LYS A 113 18.46 -4.67 -19.14
N LYS A 114 17.61 -5.68 -19.34
CA LYS A 114 17.37 -6.32 -20.64
C LYS A 114 16.39 -5.57 -21.53
N GLY A 115 15.86 -4.42 -21.08
CA GLY A 115 14.88 -3.63 -21.83
C GLY A 115 13.46 -4.19 -21.79
N GLU A 116 13.15 -5.07 -20.85
CA GLU A 116 11.81 -5.63 -20.69
C GLU A 116 10.81 -4.63 -20.11
N LEU A 117 11.28 -3.60 -19.35
CA LEU A 117 10.47 -2.50 -18.85
C LEU A 117 10.86 -1.19 -19.55
N PRO A 118 9.91 -0.45 -20.13
CA PRO A 118 10.17 0.89 -20.68
C PRO A 118 10.77 1.83 -19.62
N ARG A 119 11.78 2.62 -20.01
CA ARG A 119 12.51 3.48 -19.07
C ARG A 119 11.61 4.49 -18.35
N GLU A 120 10.60 4.97 -19.03
CA GLU A 120 9.61 5.90 -18.51
C GLU A 120 8.70 5.31 -17.42
N LEU A 121 8.59 4.01 -17.34
CA LEU A 121 7.84 3.32 -16.29
C LEU A 121 8.70 2.98 -15.08
N PHE A 122 10.02 3.16 -15.14
CA PHE A 122 10.92 2.87 -14.03
C PHE A 122 11.23 4.12 -13.22
N GLU A 123 11.03 4.03 -11.90
CA GLU A 123 11.43 5.04 -10.92
C GLU A 123 12.38 4.41 -9.89
N GLY A 124 13.68 4.60 -10.12
CA GLY A 124 14.73 4.11 -9.22
C GLY A 124 14.84 5.00 -7.98
N VAL A 125 14.88 4.37 -6.82
CA VAL A 125 14.94 5.04 -5.52
C VAL A 125 16.09 4.49 -4.66
N ASN A 126 16.41 5.23 -3.60
CA ASN A 126 17.32 4.82 -2.54
C ASN A 126 16.66 4.95 -1.17
N VAL A 127 17.26 4.32 -0.16
CA VAL A 127 16.86 4.55 1.23
C VAL A 127 16.95 6.03 1.55
N GLY A 128 15.88 6.59 2.10
CA GLY A 128 15.73 8.01 2.42
C GLY A 128 15.02 8.83 1.35
N ASP A 129 14.80 8.27 0.15
CA ASP A 129 14.01 8.95 -0.88
C ASP A 129 12.52 8.97 -0.54
N VAL A 130 11.82 9.94 -1.13
CA VAL A 130 10.37 10.11 -1.01
C VAL A 130 9.74 10.26 -2.39
N VAL A 131 8.85 9.32 -2.73
CA VAL A 131 8.04 9.37 -3.96
C VAL A 131 6.66 9.93 -3.61
N LYS A 132 6.16 10.88 -4.40
CA LYS A 132 4.81 11.44 -4.22
C LYS A 132 3.90 10.96 -5.33
N VAL A 133 2.76 10.37 -4.96
CA VAL A 133 1.73 9.92 -5.88
C VAL A 133 0.35 10.25 -5.35
N GLY A 134 -0.40 11.06 -6.09
CA GLY A 134 -1.73 11.51 -5.65
C GLY A 134 -1.69 12.15 -4.25
N ASP A 135 -2.43 11.59 -3.33
CA ASP A 135 -2.52 12.00 -1.93
C ASP A 135 -1.61 11.19 -0.98
N VAL A 136 -0.63 10.46 -1.52
CA VAL A 136 0.27 9.59 -0.77
C VAL A 136 1.72 10.02 -0.95
N LYS A 137 2.49 9.99 0.15
CA LYS A 137 3.96 10.03 0.12
C LYS A 137 4.48 8.65 0.48
N ILE A 138 5.39 8.14 -0.32
CA ILE A 138 6.02 6.85 -0.14
C ILE A 138 7.45 7.10 0.32
N HIS A 139 7.75 6.79 1.57
CA HIS A 139 9.08 6.90 2.14
C HIS A 139 9.80 5.57 2.01
N VAL A 140 11.02 5.59 1.48
CA VAL A 140 11.86 4.40 1.33
C VAL A 140 12.72 4.25 2.58
N VAL A 141 12.53 3.16 3.33
CA VAL A 141 13.23 2.89 4.59
C VAL A 141 14.09 1.64 4.48
N PRO A 142 15.16 1.50 5.31
CA PRO A 142 16.02 0.32 5.24
C PRO A 142 15.29 -0.96 5.64
N ALA A 143 15.73 -2.07 5.06
CA ALA A 143 15.39 -3.43 5.49
C ALA A 143 16.67 -4.28 5.57
N MET A 144 16.68 -5.27 6.45
CA MET A 144 17.80 -6.18 6.68
C MET A 144 17.51 -7.56 6.11
N HIS A 145 17.82 -7.72 4.83
CA HIS A 145 17.58 -8.94 4.05
C HIS A 145 18.57 -9.02 2.88
N SER A 146 18.54 -10.09 2.11
CA SER A 146 19.23 -10.16 0.82
C SER A 146 18.32 -9.60 -0.30
N SER A 147 18.92 -9.35 -1.45
CA SER A 147 18.20 -8.90 -2.66
C SER A 147 18.94 -9.41 -3.88
N GLU A 148 18.75 -10.69 -4.20
CA GLU A 148 19.38 -11.33 -5.36
C GLU A 148 18.36 -11.50 -6.49
N PRO A 149 18.73 -11.30 -7.74
CA PRO A 149 20.09 -11.09 -8.26
C PRO A 149 20.52 -9.62 -8.24
N SER A 150 19.72 -8.66 -7.78
CA SER A 150 20.10 -7.25 -7.82
C SER A 150 19.40 -6.41 -6.74
N GLY A 151 19.99 -5.25 -6.46
CA GLY A 151 19.39 -4.24 -5.61
C GLY A 151 19.76 -4.35 -4.14
N ARG A 152 18.97 -3.66 -3.35
CA ARG A 152 19.01 -3.62 -1.89
C ARG A 152 17.59 -3.76 -1.36
N PRO A 153 17.36 -4.56 -0.33
CA PRO A 153 16.05 -4.67 0.29
C PRO A 153 15.68 -3.37 0.99
N VAL A 154 14.40 -3.01 0.90
CA VAL A 154 13.81 -1.85 1.53
C VAL A 154 12.41 -2.17 2.04
N GLY A 155 11.95 -1.36 2.99
CA GLY A 155 10.54 -1.24 3.32
C GLY A 155 9.98 0.07 2.79
N TYR A 156 8.66 0.18 2.77
CA TYR A 156 7.94 1.38 2.34
C TYR A 156 6.99 1.86 3.43
N VAL A 157 7.11 3.14 3.82
CA VAL A 157 6.11 3.79 4.65
C VAL A 157 5.26 4.70 3.77
N LEU A 158 3.98 4.37 3.65
CA LEU A 158 2.98 5.14 2.91
C LEU A 158 2.33 6.13 3.89
N GLU A 159 2.64 7.41 3.76
CA GLU A 159 2.03 8.51 4.52
C GLU A 159 0.87 9.09 3.72
N PHE A 160 -0.34 9.06 4.27
CA PHE A 160 -1.54 9.58 3.64
C PHE A 160 -1.82 11.02 4.06
N ALA A 161 -2.58 11.75 3.23
CA ALA A 161 -2.89 13.16 3.45
C ALA A 161 -3.61 13.46 4.78
N ASP A 162 -4.24 12.47 5.40
CA ASP A 162 -4.92 12.60 6.69
C ASP A 162 -4.02 12.30 7.89
N GLY A 163 -2.73 12.07 7.66
CA GLY A 163 -1.71 11.80 8.68
C GLY A 163 -1.62 10.34 9.13
N ARG A 164 -2.46 9.44 8.59
CA ARG A 164 -2.28 8.00 8.81
C ARG A 164 -1.11 7.47 7.99
N SER A 165 -0.56 6.35 8.40
CA SER A 165 0.54 5.70 7.69
C SER A 165 0.48 4.18 7.76
N VAL A 166 0.89 3.54 6.67
CA VAL A 166 1.05 2.09 6.53
C VAL A 166 2.52 1.80 6.27
N TYR A 167 3.11 0.93 7.05
CA TYR A 167 4.46 0.45 6.85
C TYR A 167 4.43 -0.99 6.34
N HIS A 168 4.86 -1.19 5.11
CA HIS A 168 5.17 -2.50 4.55
C HIS A 168 6.65 -2.76 4.80
N GLU A 169 6.95 -3.72 5.69
CA GLU A 169 8.31 -3.98 6.15
C GLU A 169 9.20 -4.64 5.07
N GLY A 170 8.60 -5.19 4.00
CA GLY A 170 9.29 -6.12 3.11
C GLY A 170 9.71 -7.36 3.89
N ASP A 171 10.75 -8.04 3.43
CA ASP A 171 11.38 -9.12 4.17
C ASP A 171 12.55 -8.56 4.97
N THR A 172 12.31 -8.22 6.22
CA THR A 172 13.36 -7.65 7.07
C THR A 172 13.59 -8.47 8.32
N TRP A 173 14.84 -8.65 8.68
CA TRP A 173 15.21 -9.05 10.02
C TRP A 173 15.04 -7.88 10.98
N ILE A 174 14.88 -8.16 12.29
CA ILE A 174 14.87 -7.12 13.33
C ILE A 174 16.22 -6.39 13.39
N PHE A 175 16.19 -5.06 13.44
CA PHE A 175 17.39 -4.23 13.57
C PHE A 175 17.13 -2.97 14.40
N GLY A 176 18.18 -2.37 14.94
CA GLY A 176 18.04 -1.29 15.94
C GLY A 176 17.40 -0.02 15.40
N ASP A 177 17.65 0.31 14.11
CA ASP A 177 17.14 1.54 13.50
C ASP A 177 15.64 1.51 13.19
N MET A 178 14.96 0.38 13.45
CA MET A 178 13.49 0.35 13.49
C MET A 178 12.92 1.36 14.49
N ALA A 179 13.66 1.69 15.55
CA ALA A 179 13.29 2.77 16.47
C ALA A 179 13.21 4.13 15.77
N LEU A 180 14.11 4.41 14.82
CA LEU A 180 14.09 5.65 14.04
C LEU A 180 12.93 5.68 13.04
N ILE A 181 12.58 4.53 12.44
CA ILE A 181 11.39 4.45 11.59
C ILE A 181 10.13 4.80 12.38
N GLN A 182 10.01 4.30 13.61
CA GLN A 182 8.93 4.71 14.52
C GLN A 182 8.97 6.19 14.85
N GLU A 183 10.14 6.73 15.16
CA GLU A 183 10.31 8.12 15.56
C GLU A 183 9.97 9.12 14.45
N PHE A 184 10.35 8.80 13.20
CA PHE A 184 10.14 9.69 12.06
C PHE A 184 8.76 9.56 11.42
N TYR A 185 8.21 8.33 11.35
CA TYR A 185 7.03 8.06 10.51
C TYR A 185 5.80 7.62 11.29
N HIS A 186 5.95 7.24 12.57
CA HIS A 186 4.85 6.82 13.45
C HIS A 186 3.82 5.87 12.78
N PRO A 187 4.23 4.72 12.20
CA PRO A 187 3.33 3.89 11.43
C PRO A 187 2.13 3.43 12.25
N ASN A 188 0.93 3.70 11.74
CA ASN A 188 -0.33 3.32 12.38
C ASN A 188 -0.68 1.86 12.10
N ILE A 189 -0.37 1.39 10.90
CA ILE A 189 -0.60 0.02 10.42
C ILE A 189 0.74 -0.54 9.97
N ILE A 190 1.07 -1.75 10.43
CA ILE A 190 2.28 -2.46 10.03
C ILE A 190 1.89 -3.75 9.33
N LEU A 191 2.40 -3.94 8.10
CA LEU A 191 2.35 -5.19 7.36
C LEU A 191 3.63 -5.94 7.66
N MET A 192 3.55 -6.92 8.56
CA MET A 192 4.67 -7.53 9.25
C MET A 192 5.03 -8.90 8.66
N PRO A 193 6.24 -9.11 8.11
CA PRO A 193 6.68 -10.42 7.63
C PRO A 193 6.87 -11.38 8.80
N VAL A 194 6.18 -12.52 8.76
CA VAL A 194 6.26 -13.55 9.81
C VAL A 194 6.62 -14.91 9.23
N GLY A 195 7.03 -14.92 7.96
CA GLY A 195 7.11 -16.08 7.13
C GLY A 195 8.22 -17.05 7.42
N ALA A 196 8.76 -17.59 6.33
CA ALA A 196 9.59 -18.75 6.33
C ALA A 196 10.86 -18.58 7.16
N VAL A 197 11.26 -19.69 7.76
CA VAL A 197 12.47 -19.84 8.57
C VAL A 197 13.76 -19.54 7.79
N ALA A 198 13.71 -19.63 6.44
CA ALA A 198 14.89 -19.47 5.60
C ALA A 198 15.14 -18.02 5.15
N ASP A 199 14.07 -17.24 4.88
CA ASP A 199 14.19 -16.00 4.10
C ASP A 199 13.59 -14.76 4.77
N GLY A 200 13.09 -14.84 5.98
CA GLY A 200 12.43 -13.71 6.63
C GLY A 200 12.61 -13.65 8.13
N GLN A 201 11.84 -12.81 8.77
CA GLN A 201 11.79 -12.79 10.23
C GLN A 201 11.13 -14.08 10.74
N MET A 202 11.78 -14.74 11.69
CA MET A 202 11.07 -15.72 12.50
C MET A 202 9.91 -15.01 13.23
N PRO A 203 8.73 -15.62 13.36
CA PRO A 203 7.55 -14.97 13.96
C PRO A 203 7.83 -14.30 15.32
N GLN A 204 8.67 -14.91 16.16
CA GLN A 204 9.04 -14.37 17.46
C GLN A 204 9.84 -13.06 17.34
N MET A 205 10.74 -12.97 16.33
CA MET A 205 11.54 -11.77 16.10
C MET A 205 10.71 -10.65 15.50
N ALA A 206 9.79 -10.97 14.60
CA ALA A 206 8.83 -10.03 14.07
C ALA A 206 7.97 -9.44 15.18
N TRP A 207 7.45 -10.28 16.06
CA TRP A 207 6.66 -9.84 17.21
C TRP A 207 7.47 -9.01 18.21
N LEU A 208 8.73 -9.39 18.45
CA LEU A 208 9.64 -8.61 19.27
C LEU A 208 9.89 -7.23 18.65
N ALA A 209 10.10 -7.14 17.33
CA ALA A 209 10.30 -5.87 16.64
C ALA A 209 9.10 -4.93 16.84
N VAL A 210 7.90 -5.43 16.56
CA VAL A 210 6.65 -4.66 16.72
C VAL A 210 6.44 -4.21 18.16
N THR A 211 6.65 -5.09 19.13
CA THR A 211 6.39 -4.75 20.55
C THR A 211 7.47 -3.88 21.17
N ARG A 212 8.72 -3.96 20.67
CA ARG A 212 9.85 -3.22 21.20
C ARG A 212 10.03 -1.84 20.58
N TYR A 213 9.88 -1.74 19.27
CA TYR A 213 10.23 -0.53 18.52
C TYR A 213 9.02 0.26 18.06
N PHE A 214 7.89 -0.41 17.77
CA PHE A 214 6.74 0.23 17.16
C PHE A 214 5.56 0.40 18.12
N LYS A 215 4.66 1.33 17.78
CA LYS A 215 3.42 1.58 18.54
C LYS A 215 2.21 1.62 17.58
N PRO A 216 2.02 0.59 16.74
CA PRO A 216 0.95 0.59 15.77
C PRO A 216 -0.41 0.41 16.44
N ALA A 217 -1.45 0.92 15.79
CA ALA A 217 -2.84 0.61 16.13
C ALA A 217 -3.23 -0.77 15.56
N VAL A 218 -2.63 -1.16 14.43
CA VAL A 218 -2.93 -2.40 13.71
C VAL A 218 -1.64 -3.07 13.23
N VAL A 219 -1.60 -4.38 13.36
CA VAL A 219 -0.56 -5.26 12.81
C VAL A 219 -1.23 -6.31 11.95
N ILE A 220 -0.82 -6.39 10.69
CA ILE A 220 -1.29 -7.41 9.73
C ILE A 220 -0.10 -8.32 9.42
N PRO A 221 -0.09 -9.56 9.92
CA PRO A 221 0.92 -10.53 9.55
C PRO A 221 0.85 -10.86 8.05
N MET A 222 2.00 -11.00 7.42
CA MET A 222 2.16 -11.37 6.02
C MET A 222 3.27 -12.40 5.84
N HIS A 223 3.49 -12.88 4.62
CA HIS A 223 4.56 -13.81 4.27
C HIS A 223 4.44 -15.16 4.99
N TYR A 224 3.22 -15.67 5.16
CA TYR A 224 2.94 -16.98 5.77
C TYR A 224 1.90 -17.76 4.96
N GLY A 225 1.84 -19.07 5.19
CA GLY A 225 0.82 -19.96 4.63
C GLY A 225 0.90 -20.23 3.12
N ALA A 226 1.78 -19.54 2.38
CA ALA A 226 1.85 -19.60 0.92
C ALA A 226 2.83 -20.68 0.42
N LEU A 227 4.00 -20.76 0.99
CA LEU A 227 5.10 -21.60 0.51
C LEU A 227 5.36 -22.76 1.48
N PRO A 228 5.92 -23.90 0.99
CA PRO A 228 6.31 -25.02 1.85
C PRO A 228 7.24 -24.57 2.98
N GLY A 229 6.94 -24.96 4.21
CA GLY A 229 7.74 -24.59 5.39
C GLY A 229 7.40 -23.23 6.00
N SER A 230 6.45 -22.50 5.44
CA SER A 230 5.94 -21.27 6.04
C SER A 230 5.18 -21.55 7.33
N SER A 231 5.19 -20.58 8.26
CA SER A 231 4.34 -20.60 9.44
C SER A 231 2.86 -20.65 9.05
N THR A 232 2.06 -21.30 9.87
CA THR A 232 0.60 -21.28 9.73
C THR A 232 -0.02 -20.18 10.60
N GLU A 233 -1.25 -19.75 10.28
CA GLU A 233 -1.99 -18.84 11.15
C GLU A 233 -2.12 -19.38 12.58
N GLU A 234 -2.30 -20.69 12.75
CA GLU A 234 -2.38 -21.32 14.06
C GLU A 234 -1.09 -21.13 14.88
N ASP A 235 0.08 -21.30 14.23
CA ASP A 235 1.38 -21.09 14.89
C ASP A 235 1.58 -19.63 15.28
N LEU A 236 1.18 -18.70 14.43
CA LEU A 236 1.26 -17.28 14.70
C LEU A 236 0.34 -16.85 15.84
N ARG A 237 -0.87 -17.41 15.94
CA ARG A 237 -1.79 -17.16 17.04
C ARG A 237 -1.24 -17.65 18.39
N LYS A 238 -0.41 -18.69 18.42
CA LYS A 238 0.28 -19.13 19.63
C LYS A 238 1.33 -18.12 20.10
N ILE A 239 1.99 -17.42 19.15
CA ILE A 239 3.05 -16.44 19.44
C ILE A 239 2.47 -15.08 19.82
N PHE A 240 1.50 -14.59 19.02
CA PHE A 240 0.93 -13.24 19.21
C PHE A 240 -0.18 -13.21 20.25
N GLY A 241 -0.66 -14.38 20.66
CA GLY A 241 -1.73 -14.49 21.64
C GLY A 241 -3.04 -13.87 21.16
N LYS A 242 -3.67 -13.09 22.07
CA LYS A 242 -4.92 -12.39 21.82
C LYS A 242 -4.70 -10.87 21.73
N ASP A 243 -3.53 -10.43 21.25
CA ASP A 243 -3.29 -8.99 21.10
C ASP A 243 -4.33 -8.41 20.12
N PRO A 244 -5.15 -7.44 20.57
CA PRO A 244 -6.27 -6.93 19.77
C PRO A 244 -5.80 -6.12 18.54
N ARG A 245 -4.52 -5.75 18.47
CA ARG A 245 -3.95 -5.05 17.32
C ARG A 245 -3.70 -5.96 16.14
N VAL A 246 -3.57 -7.29 16.37
CA VAL A 246 -3.23 -8.26 15.32
C VAL A 246 -4.47 -8.65 14.56
N ILE A 247 -4.48 -8.36 13.26
CA ILE A 247 -5.55 -8.71 12.34
C ILE A 247 -5.03 -9.72 11.34
N PHE A 248 -5.52 -10.95 11.41
CA PHE A 248 -5.31 -11.95 10.36
C PHE A 248 -6.31 -11.72 9.23
N MET A 249 -5.80 -11.64 8.01
CA MET A 249 -6.59 -11.51 6.79
C MET A 249 -6.54 -12.80 5.99
N LYS A 250 -7.56 -13.04 5.19
CA LYS A 250 -7.54 -14.09 4.17
C LYS A 250 -7.05 -13.50 2.85
N PRO A 251 -6.31 -14.25 2.02
CA PRO A 251 -5.99 -13.80 0.67
C PRO A 251 -7.26 -13.41 -0.11
N GLY A 252 -7.26 -12.19 -0.69
CA GLY A 252 -8.41 -11.57 -1.33
C GLY A 252 -9.31 -10.75 -0.40
N GLU A 253 -9.08 -10.78 0.91
CA GLU A 253 -9.84 -9.96 1.85
C GLU A 253 -9.39 -8.49 1.80
N THR A 254 -10.37 -7.59 1.77
CA THR A 254 -10.16 -6.14 1.89
C THR A 254 -10.65 -5.65 3.24
N LYS A 255 -9.84 -4.86 3.93
CA LYS A 255 -10.24 -4.13 5.14
C LYS A 255 -10.12 -2.63 4.94
N SER A 256 -11.05 -1.90 5.56
CA SER A 256 -11.07 -0.43 5.60
C SER A 256 -10.61 0.08 6.97
N PHE A 257 -9.80 1.12 6.95
CA PHE A 257 -9.20 1.75 8.11
C PHE A 257 -9.42 3.26 8.11
#